data_ca6372c11c89ed15d0de87a881ee4862
#
_entry.id   ca6372c11c89ed15d0de87a881ee4862
#
_cell.length_a   1.000
_cell.length_b   1.000
_cell.length_c   1.000
_cell.angle_alpha   90.00
_cell.angle_beta   90.00
_cell.angle_gamma   90.00
#
_symmetry.space_group_name_H-M   'P 1'
#
loop_
_entity.id
_entity.type
_entity.pdbx_description
1 polymer ?
#
loop_
_entity_poly.entity_id
_entity_poly.type
_entity_poly.pdbx_seq_one_letter_code
_entity_poly.pdbx_strand_id
1 'polypeptide(L)'
;MEVDKVKKSESGMILDPVTISPDQTIRDAHNLMAKYRISGIPVTKGRKLVGILTNRDLRFENRMDLKVSQVMKREKLVTAPEGTSLEKAREILHEHRIEKLPVVNKQFELKGLITIKDIEKRIKYPSACKDAHGRLRVGAAVGVGPDTEERVQLLKKSGVDLVVVDTAHGHSQAVLDIVKMIKKQHPDIELIAGNIGTAEAAKDLLKMGVDAVKVGVGPGSICK
;
A
#
# COMPACT_ATOMS: atom_id res chain seq x y z
N MET A 1 -8.42 1.18 4.09
CA MET A 1 -8.96 -0.01 3.38
C MET A 1 -7.83 -1.00 3.12
N GLU A 2 -8.15 -2.28 2.86
CA GLU A 2 -7.11 -3.33 2.71
C GLU A 2 -6.16 -3.06 1.52
N VAL A 3 -6.67 -2.54 0.39
CA VAL A 3 -5.85 -2.14 -0.77
C VAL A 3 -4.73 -1.17 -0.37
N ASP A 4 -5.03 -0.12 0.40
CA ASP A 4 -4.02 0.82 0.88
C ASP A 4 -2.96 0.16 1.76
N LYS A 5 -3.38 -0.79 2.61
CA LYS A 5 -2.46 -1.50 3.50
C LYS A 5 -1.46 -2.33 2.69
N VAL A 6 -1.96 -3.05 1.66
CA VAL A 6 -1.10 -3.86 0.79
C VAL A 6 -0.17 -2.97 -0.02
N LYS A 7 -0.67 -1.90 -0.65
CA LYS A 7 0.16 -0.96 -1.41
C LYS A 7 1.27 -0.31 -0.55
N LYS A 8 0.97 -0.01 0.71
CA LYS A 8 1.94 0.57 1.65
C LYS A 8 2.90 -0.46 2.25
N SER A 9 2.65 -1.76 2.08
CA SER A 9 3.45 -2.81 2.73
C SER A 9 4.83 -3.04 2.11
N GLU A 10 5.04 -2.68 0.84
CA GLU A 10 6.30 -2.90 0.11
C GLU A 10 6.61 -1.79 -0.90
N SER A 11 6.81 -0.59 -0.43
CA SER A 11 7.17 0.53 -1.30
C SER A 11 8.61 0.93 -1.11
N GLY A 12 9.64 0.28 -1.20
CA GLY A 12 11.06 0.72 -1.03
C GLY A 12 11.26 2.09 -0.34
N MET A 13 10.39 3.06 -0.64
CA MET A 13 10.22 4.33 0.05
C MET A 13 8.72 4.60 0.24
N ILE A 14 8.31 4.90 1.46
CA ILE A 14 6.93 5.33 1.79
C ILE A 14 6.79 6.79 1.36
N LEU A 15 6.04 7.05 0.28
CA LEU A 15 5.88 8.39 -0.31
C LEU A 15 5.02 9.34 0.53
N ASP A 16 4.09 8.81 1.31
CA ASP A 16 3.21 9.59 2.19
C ASP A 16 3.24 8.95 3.60
N PRO A 17 4.33 9.16 4.34
CA PRO A 17 4.46 8.59 5.67
C PRO A 17 3.49 9.25 6.65
N VAL A 18 2.96 8.47 7.59
CA VAL A 18 2.22 9.00 8.72
C VAL A 18 3.13 9.95 9.50
N THR A 19 2.66 11.18 9.72
CA THR A 19 3.39 12.21 10.45
C THR A 19 2.62 12.64 11.70
N ILE A 20 3.31 13.31 12.62
CA ILE A 20 2.72 13.90 13.82
C ILE A 20 3.24 15.34 14.00
N SER A 21 2.40 16.21 14.56
CA SER A 21 2.80 17.58 14.92
C SER A 21 3.65 17.58 16.20
N PRO A 22 4.65 18.48 16.35
CA PRO A 22 5.40 18.63 17.58
C PRO A 22 4.55 19.07 18.77
N ASP A 23 3.38 19.66 18.52
CA ASP A 23 2.46 20.13 19.55
C ASP A 23 1.46 19.07 20.05
N GLN A 24 1.35 17.93 19.35
CA GLN A 24 0.54 16.79 19.78
C GLN A 24 1.20 16.07 20.97
N THR A 25 0.43 15.21 21.64
CA THR A 25 0.87 14.52 22.85
C THR A 25 1.54 13.18 22.55
N ILE A 26 2.25 12.63 23.52
CA ILE A 26 2.79 11.27 23.48
C ILE A 26 1.67 10.24 23.38
N ARG A 27 0.51 10.49 23.99
CA ARG A 27 -0.71 9.67 23.85
C ARG A 27 -1.15 9.59 22.38
N ASP A 28 -1.17 10.73 21.67
CA ASP A 28 -1.51 10.75 20.25
C ASP A 28 -0.51 9.94 19.42
N ALA A 29 0.78 10.06 19.74
CA ALA A 29 1.83 9.29 19.09
C ALA A 29 1.64 7.77 19.28
N HIS A 30 1.36 7.32 20.50
CA HIS A 30 1.04 5.92 20.78
C HIS A 30 -0.18 5.42 20.02
N ASN A 31 -1.24 6.21 19.99
CA ASN A 31 -2.47 5.87 19.24
C ASN A 31 -2.20 5.74 17.73
N LEU A 32 -1.42 6.66 17.15
CA LEU A 32 -1.02 6.59 15.75
C LEU A 32 -0.14 5.37 15.47
N MET A 33 0.87 5.11 16.31
CA MET A 33 1.74 3.94 16.16
C MET A 33 0.97 2.63 16.24
N ALA A 34 0.04 2.51 17.20
CA ALA A 34 -0.82 1.33 17.34
C ALA A 34 -1.77 1.16 16.14
N LYS A 35 -2.45 2.24 15.74
CA LYS A 35 -3.41 2.25 14.62
C LYS A 35 -2.74 1.81 13.31
N TYR A 36 -1.56 2.34 13.01
CA TYR A 36 -0.85 2.06 11.75
C TYR A 36 0.20 0.95 11.87
N ARG A 37 0.38 0.36 13.07
CA ARG A 37 1.37 -0.69 13.37
C ARG A 37 2.80 -0.29 12.96
N ILE A 38 3.16 0.95 13.27
CA ILE A 38 4.47 1.53 12.98
C ILE A 38 5.27 1.79 14.25
N SER A 39 6.59 1.71 14.17
CA SER A 39 7.51 1.86 15.29
C SER A 39 8.23 3.21 15.33
N GLY A 40 7.77 4.17 14.54
CA GLY A 40 8.30 5.53 14.55
C GLY A 40 7.63 6.40 13.51
N ILE A 41 7.58 7.68 13.81
CA ILE A 41 6.81 8.69 13.09
C ILE A 41 7.71 9.91 12.85
N PRO A 42 7.86 10.40 11.61
CA PRO A 42 8.43 11.71 11.34
C PRO A 42 7.57 12.81 11.98
N VAL A 43 8.23 13.77 12.62
CA VAL A 43 7.55 14.93 13.23
C VAL A 43 7.67 16.10 12.27
N THR A 44 6.53 16.70 11.89
CA THR A 44 6.50 17.79 10.92
C THR A 44 5.74 18.99 11.42
N LYS A 45 6.19 20.18 11.02
CA LYS A 45 5.44 21.44 11.15
C LYS A 45 5.02 21.87 9.75
N GLY A 46 3.74 21.66 9.42
CA GLY A 46 3.29 21.67 8.03
C GLY A 46 3.97 20.54 7.24
N ARG A 47 4.68 20.87 6.16
CA ARG A 47 5.46 19.91 5.37
C ARG A 47 6.91 19.75 5.84
N LYS A 48 7.42 20.68 6.67
CA LYS A 48 8.82 20.71 7.09
C LYS A 48 9.10 19.69 8.16
N LEU A 49 10.10 18.83 7.94
CA LEU A 49 10.59 17.88 8.93
C LEU A 49 11.26 18.63 10.08
N VAL A 50 10.85 18.39 11.32
CA VAL A 50 11.42 19.02 12.53
C VAL A 50 11.94 18.01 13.54
N GLY A 51 11.66 16.74 13.35
CA GLY A 51 12.13 15.68 14.24
C GLY A 51 11.68 14.30 13.79
N ILE A 52 12.05 13.31 14.57
CA ILE A 52 11.56 11.94 14.47
C ILE A 52 11.30 11.41 15.88
N LEU A 53 10.21 10.66 16.03
CA LEU A 53 9.82 9.99 17.27
C LEU A 53 9.72 8.50 17.02
N THR A 54 10.37 7.68 17.83
CA THR A 54 10.43 6.23 17.67
C THR A 54 10.03 5.50 18.95
N ASN A 55 9.72 4.20 18.86
CA ASN A 55 9.46 3.37 20.04
C ASN A 55 10.65 3.37 21.02
N ARG A 56 11.87 3.61 20.55
CA ARG A 56 13.05 3.70 21.40
C ARG A 56 12.97 4.92 22.32
N ASP A 57 12.51 6.06 21.79
CA ASP A 57 12.34 7.31 22.51
C ASP A 57 11.20 7.22 23.53
N LEU A 58 10.17 6.41 23.21
CA LEU A 58 8.98 6.22 24.04
C LEU A 58 9.10 5.10 25.07
N ARG A 59 10.13 4.24 24.98
CA ARG A 59 10.23 2.98 25.78
C ARG A 59 10.11 3.19 27.28
N PHE A 60 10.63 4.30 27.79
CA PHE A 60 10.66 4.63 29.22
C PHE A 60 9.86 5.89 29.55
N GLU A 61 9.10 6.44 28.58
CA GLU A 61 8.31 7.64 28.80
C GLU A 61 6.88 7.27 29.20
N ASN A 62 6.54 7.56 30.46
CA ASN A 62 5.23 7.25 31.01
C ASN A 62 4.29 8.47 31.05
N ARG A 63 4.80 9.66 30.78
CA ARG A 63 4.04 10.92 30.82
C ARG A 63 3.34 11.14 29.49
N MET A 64 2.14 10.60 29.35
CA MET A 64 1.37 10.59 28.12
C MET A 64 0.92 11.99 27.65
N ASP A 65 0.87 12.97 28.53
CA ASP A 65 0.40 14.33 28.25
C ASP A 65 1.54 15.28 27.80
N LEU A 66 2.79 14.80 27.82
CA LEU A 66 3.91 15.57 27.26
C LEU A 66 3.73 15.81 25.76
N LYS A 67 4.20 16.96 25.30
CA LYS A 67 4.27 17.24 23.87
C LYS A 67 5.36 16.39 23.20
N VAL A 68 5.09 15.98 21.96
CA VAL A 68 6.04 15.26 21.09
C VAL A 68 7.36 16.03 20.99
N SER A 69 7.31 17.36 20.93
CA SER A 69 8.49 18.23 20.86
C SER A 69 9.47 18.11 22.03
N GLN A 70 9.02 17.60 23.18
CA GLN A 70 9.85 17.42 24.36
C GLN A 70 10.59 16.08 24.40
N VAL A 71 10.14 15.10 23.59
CA VAL A 71 10.66 13.72 23.57
C VAL A 71 11.30 13.36 22.23
N MET A 72 10.85 13.96 21.12
CA MET A 72 11.36 13.68 19.78
C MET A 72 12.87 13.95 19.65
N LYS A 73 13.54 13.16 18.83
CA LYS A 73 14.89 13.48 18.37
C LYS A 73 14.81 14.60 17.33
N ARG A 74 15.43 15.74 17.59
CA ARG A 74 15.48 16.92 16.70
C ARG A 74 16.89 17.35 16.29
N GLU A 75 17.88 17.01 17.10
CA GLU A 75 19.28 17.35 16.80
C GLU A 75 19.94 16.26 15.98
N LYS A 76 20.82 16.66 15.05
CA LYS A 76 21.57 15.74 14.17
C LYS A 76 20.65 14.73 13.48
N LEU A 77 19.52 15.21 12.94
CA LEU A 77 18.63 14.38 12.15
C LEU A 77 19.37 13.84 10.93
N VAL A 78 19.44 12.52 10.83
CA VAL A 78 19.94 11.85 9.63
C VAL A 78 18.80 11.80 8.62
N THR A 79 19.04 12.39 7.45
CA THR A 79 18.05 12.45 6.34
C THR A 79 18.74 12.10 5.04
N ALA A 80 17.98 11.75 4.02
CA ALA A 80 18.46 11.56 2.66
C ALA A 80 17.77 12.55 1.70
N PRO A 81 18.45 13.01 0.64
CA PRO A 81 17.81 13.79 -0.40
C PRO A 81 16.87 12.93 -1.25
N GLU A 82 15.90 13.59 -1.94
CA GLU A 82 15.09 12.95 -2.97
C GLU A 82 16.00 12.28 -4.03
N GLY A 83 15.58 11.11 -4.52
CA GLY A 83 16.34 10.33 -5.51
C GLY A 83 17.43 9.44 -4.91
N THR A 84 17.61 9.40 -3.58
CA THR A 84 18.55 8.48 -2.93
C THR A 84 18.18 7.03 -3.26
N SER A 85 19.14 6.26 -3.78
CA SER A 85 18.95 4.83 -4.05
C SER A 85 18.79 4.04 -2.75
N LEU A 86 18.15 2.88 -2.83
CA LEU A 86 17.95 2.03 -1.63
C LEU A 86 19.28 1.47 -1.11
N GLU A 87 20.25 1.24 -1.98
CA GLU A 87 21.62 0.83 -1.62
C GLU A 87 22.26 1.92 -0.76
N LYS A 88 22.20 3.17 -1.22
CA LYS A 88 22.74 4.32 -0.47
C LYS A 88 21.98 4.55 0.83
N ALA A 89 20.66 4.41 0.81
CA ALA A 89 19.84 4.49 2.02
C ALA A 89 20.23 3.42 3.05
N ARG A 90 20.52 2.18 2.60
CA ARG A 90 21.00 1.10 3.46
C ARG A 90 22.35 1.43 4.11
N GLU A 91 23.29 1.99 3.37
CA GLU A 91 24.58 2.43 3.91
C GLU A 91 24.37 3.45 5.03
N ILE A 92 23.56 4.50 4.78
CA ILE A 92 23.25 5.55 5.75
C ILE A 92 22.58 4.96 7.01
N LEU A 93 21.58 4.08 6.83
CA LEU A 93 20.90 3.42 7.96
C LEU A 93 21.90 2.61 8.80
N HIS A 94 22.81 1.88 8.16
CA HIS A 94 23.84 1.07 8.83
C HIS A 94 24.87 1.94 9.55
N GLU A 95 25.45 2.93 8.87
CA GLU A 95 26.45 3.84 9.43
C GLU A 95 25.96 4.55 10.69
N HIS A 96 24.72 5.05 10.64
CA HIS A 96 24.11 5.77 11.76
C HIS A 96 23.34 4.90 12.75
N ARG A 97 23.28 3.58 12.53
CA ARG A 97 22.56 2.59 13.36
C ARG A 97 21.10 2.99 13.61
N ILE A 98 20.43 3.47 12.56
CA ILE A 98 19.03 3.87 12.57
C ILE A 98 18.18 2.94 11.70
N GLU A 99 16.89 2.82 12.00
CA GLU A 99 15.97 1.96 11.25
C GLU A 99 15.08 2.73 10.27
N LYS A 100 15.09 4.06 10.38
CA LYS A 100 14.20 4.95 9.62
C LYS A 100 14.98 6.15 9.11
N LEU A 101 14.88 6.41 7.82
CA LEU A 101 15.57 7.47 7.12
C LEU A 101 14.55 8.37 6.43
N PRO A 102 14.23 9.53 7.00
CA PRO A 102 13.40 10.51 6.32
C PRO A 102 14.07 11.02 5.04
N VAL A 103 13.30 11.11 3.96
CA VAL A 103 13.74 11.68 2.69
C VAL A 103 13.17 13.09 2.59
N VAL A 104 14.02 14.07 2.30
CA VAL A 104 13.65 15.48 2.28
C VAL A 104 14.13 16.17 1.00
N ASN A 105 13.45 17.24 0.61
CA ASN A 105 13.91 18.13 -0.46
C ASN A 105 14.88 19.22 0.07
N LYS A 106 15.32 20.12 -0.81
CA LYS A 106 16.24 21.22 -0.46
C LYS A 106 15.65 22.21 0.58
N GLN A 107 14.32 22.28 0.70
CA GLN A 107 13.62 23.12 1.68
C GLN A 107 13.38 22.38 3.02
N PHE A 108 13.94 21.18 3.15
CA PHE A 108 13.75 20.30 4.31
C PHE A 108 12.31 19.85 4.52
N GLU A 109 11.52 19.79 3.43
CA GLU A 109 10.18 19.21 3.45
C GLU A 109 10.27 17.69 3.33
N LEU A 110 9.47 16.99 4.12
CA LEU A 110 9.37 15.53 4.08
C LEU A 110 8.73 15.08 2.76
N LYS A 111 9.43 14.23 2.02
CA LYS A 111 9.00 13.65 0.74
C LYS A 111 8.77 12.15 0.83
N GLY A 112 9.35 11.51 1.84
CA GLY A 112 9.20 10.09 2.05
C GLY A 112 9.91 9.59 3.30
N LEU A 113 9.76 8.29 3.54
CA LEU A 113 10.42 7.58 4.62
C LEU A 113 10.92 6.24 4.09
N ILE A 114 12.20 5.96 4.24
CA ILE A 114 12.80 4.65 3.96
C ILE A 114 13.03 3.95 5.30
N THR A 115 12.63 2.69 5.40
CA THR A 115 12.91 1.87 6.59
C THR A 115 13.76 0.66 6.25
N ILE A 116 14.49 0.14 7.23
CA ILE A 116 15.29 -1.08 7.06
C ILE A 116 14.40 -2.26 6.61
N LYS A 117 13.17 -2.33 7.12
CA LYS A 117 12.20 -3.38 6.76
C LYS A 117 11.82 -3.34 5.28
N ASP A 118 11.71 -2.15 4.69
CA ASP A 118 11.37 -2.00 3.26
C ASP A 118 12.53 -2.47 2.39
N ILE A 119 13.76 -2.21 2.81
CA ILE A 119 14.97 -2.69 2.13
C ILE A 119 15.08 -4.22 2.23
N GLU A 120 14.90 -4.79 3.42
CA GLU A 120 14.92 -6.25 3.64
C GLU A 120 13.86 -6.97 2.80
N LYS A 121 12.65 -6.43 2.74
CA LYS A 121 11.58 -6.99 1.89
C LYS A 121 11.94 -6.97 0.41
N ARG A 122 12.55 -5.88 -0.08
CA ARG A 122 12.98 -5.80 -1.47
C ARG A 122 14.06 -6.84 -1.80
N ILE A 123 14.99 -7.09 -0.88
CA ILE A 123 16.00 -8.13 -1.03
C ILE A 123 15.35 -9.52 -1.02
N LYS A 124 14.40 -9.75 -0.12
CA LYS A 124 13.71 -11.03 0.02
C LYS A 124 12.77 -11.35 -1.14
N TYR A 125 12.15 -10.31 -1.75
CA TYR A 125 11.16 -10.45 -2.81
C TYR A 125 11.53 -9.61 -4.06
N PRO A 126 12.64 -9.94 -4.75
CA PRO A 126 13.13 -9.12 -5.87
C PRO A 126 12.16 -9.10 -7.06
N SER A 127 11.37 -10.16 -7.24
CA SER A 127 10.40 -10.31 -8.33
C SER A 127 8.99 -9.81 -7.99
N ALA A 128 8.80 -9.11 -6.88
CA ALA A 128 7.49 -8.55 -6.52
C ALA A 128 6.97 -7.59 -7.59
N CYS A 129 5.73 -7.82 -8.04
CA CYS A 129 5.09 -7.00 -9.08
C CYS A 129 4.73 -5.63 -8.51
N LYS A 130 5.30 -4.56 -9.08
CA LYS A 130 5.17 -3.19 -8.56
C LYS A 130 4.59 -2.23 -9.60
N ASP A 131 3.90 -1.20 -9.11
CA ASP A 131 3.41 -0.10 -9.92
C ASP A 131 4.53 0.93 -10.22
N ALA A 132 4.21 1.95 -11.01
CA ALA A 132 5.16 3.02 -11.37
C ALA A 132 5.71 3.80 -10.16
N HIS A 133 5.06 3.73 -9.00
CA HIS A 133 5.50 4.34 -7.75
C HIS A 133 6.28 3.37 -6.85
N GLY A 134 6.61 2.17 -7.34
CA GLY A 134 7.34 1.13 -6.59
C GLY A 134 6.51 0.43 -5.51
N ARG A 135 5.18 0.62 -5.48
CA ARG A 135 4.26 -0.05 -4.55
C ARG A 135 3.79 -1.36 -5.16
N LEU A 136 3.42 -2.35 -4.32
CA LEU A 136 2.84 -3.59 -4.82
C LEU A 136 1.61 -3.34 -5.69
N ARG A 137 1.50 -4.06 -6.80
CA ARG A 137 0.23 -4.15 -7.52
C ARG A 137 -0.75 -4.99 -6.74
N VAL A 138 -2.00 -4.54 -6.70
CA VAL A 138 -3.08 -5.16 -5.91
C VAL A 138 -4.25 -5.52 -6.81
N GLY A 139 -4.61 -6.80 -6.81
CA GLY A 139 -5.85 -7.28 -7.38
C GLY A 139 -6.92 -7.49 -6.30
N ALA A 140 -8.18 -7.25 -6.64
CA ALA A 140 -9.31 -7.50 -5.76
C ALA A 140 -10.40 -8.30 -6.45
N ALA A 141 -10.88 -9.36 -5.79
CA ALA A 141 -11.97 -10.16 -6.29
C ALA A 141 -13.33 -9.52 -5.99
N VAL A 142 -14.24 -9.64 -6.96
CA VAL A 142 -15.65 -9.29 -6.84
C VAL A 142 -16.52 -10.46 -7.36
N GLY A 143 -17.72 -10.57 -6.84
CA GLY A 143 -18.73 -11.51 -7.32
C GLY A 143 -19.66 -10.90 -8.37
N VAL A 144 -20.85 -11.47 -8.46
CA VAL A 144 -21.95 -11.04 -9.36
C VAL A 144 -23.18 -10.56 -8.57
N GLY A 145 -22.98 -10.11 -7.34
CA GLY A 145 -24.03 -9.61 -6.47
C GLY A 145 -24.47 -8.17 -6.82
N PRO A 146 -25.58 -7.70 -6.23
CA PRO A 146 -26.12 -6.37 -6.48
C PRO A 146 -25.20 -5.24 -5.99
N ASP A 147 -24.30 -5.52 -5.07
CA ASP A 147 -23.32 -4.61 -4.48
C ASP A 147 -22.01 -4.51 -5.30
N THR A 148 -21.89 -5.29 -6.39
CA THR A 148 -20.63 -5.39 -7.15
C THR A 148 -20.22 -4.06 -7.74
N GLU A 149 -21.13 -3.26 -8.27
CA GLU A 149 -20.86 -1.95 -8.86
C GLU A 149 -20.27 -0.99 -7.82
N GLU A 150 -20.94 -0.84 -6.68
CA GLU A 150 -20.46 0.00 -5.58
C GLU A 150 -19.07 -0.46 -5.08
N ARG A 151 -18.89 -1.77 -4.95
CA ARG A 151 -17.62 -2.37 -4.54
C ARG A 151 -16.49 -2.06 -5.51
N VAL A 152 -16.71 -2.18 -6.83
CA VAL A 152 -15.72 -1.84 -7.86
C VAL A 152 -15.35 -0.36 -7.78
N GLN A 153 -16.33 0.53 -7.62
CA GLN A 153 -16.11 1.96 -7.48
C GLN A 153 -15.24 2.30 -6.25
N LEU A 154 -15.52 1.68 -5.10
CA LEU A 154 -14.74 1.84 -3.88
C LEU A 154 -13.32 1.28 -4.00
N LEU A 155 -13.14 0.15 -4.67
CA LEU A 155 -11.84 -0.46 -4.95
C LEU A 155 -11.00 0.47 -5.86
N LYS A 156 -11.59 0.99 -6.93
CA LYS A 156 -10.94 1.97 -7.83
C LYS A 156 -10.51 3.22 -7.08
N LYS A 157 -11.40 3.80 -6.26
CA LYS A 157 -11.08 4.95 -5.40
C LYS A 157 -9.94 4.66 -4.42
N SER A 158 -9.76 3.42 -4.02
CA SER A 158 -8.66 2.98 -3.14
C SER A 158 -7.37 2.66 -3.90
N GLY A 159 -7.35 2.80 -5.23
CA GLY A 159 -6.18 2.58 -6.06
C GLY A 159 -5.86 1.12 -6.34
N VAL A 160 -6.87 0.24 -6.45
CA VAL A 160 -6.68 -1.13 -6.95
C VAL A 160 -6.11 -1.10 -8.36
N ASP A 161 -5.19 -2.01 -8.68
CA ASP A 161 -4.57 -2.06 -10.02
C ASP A 161 -5.36 -2.94 -10.98
N LEU A 162 -6.01 -4.00 -10.45
CA LEU A 162 -6.85 -4.89 -11.25
C LEU A 162 -8.04 -5.42 -10.45
N VAL A 163 -9.12 -5.75 -11.14
CA VAL A 163 -10.30 -6.40 -10.57
C VAL A 163 -10.47 -7.79 -11.18
N VAL A 164 -10.86 -8.75 -10.35
CA VAL A 164 -11.11 -10.12 -10.78
C VAL A 164 -12.58 -10.45 -10.52
N VAL A 165 -13.37 -10.68 -11.57
CA VAL A 165 -14.69 -11.29 -11.44
C VAL A 165 -14.49 -12.78 -11.24
N ASP A 166 -14.53 -13.23 -9.99
CA ASP A 166 -14.17 -14.58 -9.58
C ASP A 166 -15.42 -15.38 -9.19
N THR A 167 -15.78 -16.34 -10.02
CA THR A 167 -16.97 -17.19 -9.84
C THR A 167 -16.65 -18.65 -10.16
N ALA A 168 -17.42 -19.56 -9.62
CA ALA A 168 -17.31 -21.00 -9.94
C ALA A 168 -17.67 -21.30 -11.41
N HIS A 169 -18.50 -20.45 -12.05
CA HIS A 169 -18.97 -20.61 -13.44
C HIS A 169 -18.88 -19.27 -14.19
N GLY A 170 -17.70 -18.99 -14.75
CA GLY A 170 -17.40 -17.71 -15.40
C GLY A 170 -18.12 -17.47 -16.72
N HIS A 171 -18.75 -18.47 -17.33
CA HIS A 171 -19.56 -18.34 -18.57
C HIS A 171 -21.05 -18.24 -18.30
N SER A 172 -21.45 -17.71 -17.13
CA SER A 172 -22.86 -17.43 -16.83
C SER A 172 -23.27 -16.04 -17.31
N GLN A 173 -24.57 -15.84 -17.61
CA GLN A 173 -25.09 -14.54 -18.05
C GLN A 173 -24.78 -13.44 -17.03
N ALA A 174 -24.91 -13.75 -15.74
CA ALA A 174 -24.61 -12.80 -14.66
C ALA A 174 -23.15 -12.31 -14.69
N VAL A 175 -22.19 -13.17 -15.00
CA VAL A 175 -20.78 -12.78 -15.17
C VAL A 175 -20.60 -11.89 -16.39
N LEU A 176 -21.21 -12.26 -17.52
CA LEU A 176 -21.12 -11.48 -18.76
C LEU A 176 -21.71 -10.06 -18.56
N ASP A 177 -22.83 -9.95 -17.87
CA ASP A 177 -23.46 -8.66 -17.58
C ASP A 177 -22.61 -7.78 -16.67
N ILE A 178 -21.99 -8.36 -15.62
CA ILE A 178 -21.07 -7.65 -14.72
C ILE A 178 -19.80 -7.20 -15.45
N VAL A 179 -19.20 -8.07 -16.28
CA VAL A 179 -18.02 -7.70 -17.10
C VAL A 179 -18.35 -6.52 -18.01
N LYS A 180 -19.49 -6.57 -18.70
CA LYS A 180 -19.95 -5.50 -19.58
C LYS A 180 -20.18 -4.20 -18.80
N MET A 181 -20.78 -4.28 -17.63
CA MET A 181 -21.02 -3.13 -16.76
C MET A 181 -19.68 -2.49 -16.33
N ILE A 182 -18.74 -3.30 -15.82
CA ILE A 182 -17.44 -2.81 -15.35
C ILE A 182 -16.68 -2.13 -16.48
N LYS A 183 -16.56 -2.76 -17.65
CA LYS A 183 -15.82 -2.19 -18.79
C LYS A 183 -16.48 -0.94 -19.36
N LYS A 184 -17.80 -0.82 -19.27
CA LYS A 184 -18.53 0.38 -19.68
C LYS A 184 -18.28 1.56 -18.73
N GLN A 185 -18.29 1.32 -17.41
CA GLN A 185 -18.17 2.38 -16.41
C GLN A 185 -16.72 2.70 -16.02
N HIS A 186 -15.84 1.71 -16.13
CA HIS A 186 -14.44 1.79 -15.75
C HIS A 186 -13.53 1.19 -16.82
N PRO A 187 -13.47 1.81 -18.03
CA PRO A 187 -12.72 1.26 -19.17
C PRO A 187 -11.21 1.15 -18.93
N ASP A 188 -10.70 1.94 -17.99
CA ASP A 188 -9.29 2.01 -17.59
C ASP A 188 -8.89 0.96 -16.54
N ILE A 189 -9.85 0.22 -15.98
CA ILE A 189 -9.55 -0.84 -15.01
C ILE A 189 -9.13 -2.12 -15.71
N GLU A 190 -8.01 -2.70 -15.30
CA GLU A 190 -7.65 -4.04 -15.75
C GLU A 190 -8.59 -5.08 -15.15
N LEU A 191 -9.21 -5.90 -16.00
CA LEU A 191 -10.27 -6.83 -15.62
C LEU A 191 -9.93 -8.26 -16.00
N ILE A 192 -9.93 -9.14 -15.01
CA ILE A 192 -9.84 -10.59 -15.20
C ILE A 192 -11.22 -11.19 -14.92
N ALA A 193 -11.67 -12.17 -15.70
CA ALA A 193 -12.93 -12.88 -15.43
C ALA A 193 -12.75 -14.40 -15.53
N GLY A 194 -13.46 -15.13 -14.71
CA GLY A 194 -13.50 -16.60 -14.67
C GLY A 194 -14.21 -17.12 -13.42
N ASN A 195 -14.16 -18.43 -13.17
CA ASN A 195 -13.34 -19.45 -13.83
C ASN A 195 -14.02 -20.02 -15.07
N ILE A 196 -13.25 -20.30 -16.10
CA ILE A 196 -13.76 -20.90 -17.33
C ILE A 196 -13.00 -22.21 -17.66
N GLY A 197 -13.64 -23.07 -18.45
CA GLY A 197 -13.06 -24.35 -18.89
C GLY A 197 -13.20 -24.62 -20.40
N THR A 198 -13.79 -23.67 -21.16
CA THR A 198 -14.02 -23.86 -22.62
C THR A 198 -13.47 -22.72 -23.44
N ALA A 199 -13.12 -23.01 -24.72
CA ALA A 199 -12.67 -21.99 -25.67
C ALA A 199 -13.76 -20.98 -26.01
N GLU A 200 -15.04 -21.40 -26.01
CA GLU A 200 -16.18 -20.50 -26.26
C GLU A 200 -16.32 -19.44 -25.15
N ALA A 201 -16.25 -19.87 -23.89
CA ALA A 201 -16.26 -18.96 -22.74
C ALA A 201 -15.12 -17.92 -22.83
N ALA A 202 -13.92 -18.36 -23.20
CA ALA A 202 -12.79 -17.46 -23.37
C ALA A 202 -13.07 -16.43 -24.49
N LYS A 203 -13.57 -16.89 -25.65
CA LYS A 203 -13.90 -16.00 -26.77
C LYS A 203 -14.94 -14.95 -26.40
N ASP A 204 -15.98 -15.35 -25.68
CA ASP A 204 -17.08 -14.45 -25.33
C ASP A 204 -16.62 -13.41 -24.28
N LEU A 205 -15.87 -13.80 -23.28
CA LEU A 205 -15.30 -12.85 -22.32
C LEU A 205 -14.31 -11.88 -22.99
N LEU A 206 -13.44 -12.36 -23.88
CA LEU A 206 -12.49 -11.50 -24.60
C LEU A 206 -13.20 -10.49 -25.53
N LYS A 207 -14.29 -10.88 -26.19
CA LYS A 207 -15.14 -9.96 -26.98
C LYS A 207 -15.75 -8.84 -26.13
N MET A 208 -15.97 -9.09 -24.84
CA MET A 208 -16.48 -8.08 -23.90
C MET A 208 -15.40 -7.15 -23.34
N GLY A 209 -14.13 -7.36 -23.73
CA GLY A 209 -13.03 -6.48 -23.42
C GLY A 209 -12.34 -6.78 -22.08
N VAL A 210 -12.42 -8.02 -21.56
CA VAL A 210 -11.57 -8.41 -20.43
C VAL A 210 -10.10 -8.45 -20.86
N ASP A 211 -9.21 -8.09 -19.96
CA ASP A 211 -7.77 -8.05 -20.23
C ASP A 211 -7.13 -9.43 -20.05
N ALA A 212 -7.76 -10.30 -19.23
CA ALA A 212 -7.37 -11.69 -19.09
C ALA A 212 -8.55 -12.58 -18.68
N VAL A 213 -8.40 -13.90 -18.88
CA VAL A 213 -9.36 -14.90 -18.43
C VAL A 213 -8.70 -15.86 -17.43
N LYS A 214 -9.44 -16.21 -16.39
CA LYS A 214 -9.01 -17.15 -15.38
C LYS A 214 -9.50 -18.56 -15.78
N VAL A 215 -8.56 -19.40 -16.28
CA VAL A 215 -8.86 -20.74 -16.78
C VAL A 215 -8.65 -21.76 -15.69
N GLY A 216 -9.58 -22.68 -15.54
CA GLY A 216 -9.52 -23.83 -14.64
C GLY A 216 -10.77 -23.95 -13.78
N VAL A 217 -11.23 -25.18 -13.61
CA VAL A 217 -12.25 -25.56 -12.65
C VAL A 217 -11.52 -26.32 -11.55
N GLY A 218 -11.51 -25.78 -10.34
CA GLY A 218 -10.74 -26.36 -9.24
C GLY A 218 -11.17 -27.81 -8.94
N PRO A 219 -10.22 -28.74 -8.72
CA PRO A 219 -10.54 -30.12 -8.36
C PRO A 219 -10.91 -30.29 -6.87
N GLY A 220 -11.06 -29.18 -6.15
CA GLY A 220 -11.31 -29.20 -4.71
C GLY A 220 -12.71 -29.65 -4.34
N SER A 221 -12.83 -30.50 -3.34
CA SER A 221 -14.10 -30.94 -2.75
C SER A 221 -14.94 -29.81 -2.09
N ILE A 222 -14.38 -28.60 -2.03
CA ILE A 222 -14.95 -27.40 -1.38
C ILE A 222 -15.48 -26.39 -2.41
N CYS A 223 -15.26 -26.61 -3.72
CA CYS A 223 -15.88 -25.78 -4.76
C CYS A 223 -17.37 -26.08 -4.84
N LYS A 224 -18.21 -25.28 -4.19
CA LYS A 224 -19.66 -25.28 -4.36
C LYS A 224 -20.06 -24.32 -5.46
#